data_96939b659f4e006f6d0878c5ab2647a2
#
_entry.id   96939b659f4e006f6d0878c5ab2647a2
#
_cell.length_a   1.000
_cell.length_b   1.000
_cell.length_c   1.000
_cell.angle_alpha   90.00
_cell.angle_beta   90.00
_cell.angle_gamma   90.00
#
_symmetry.space_group_name_H-M   'P 1'
#
loop_
_entity.id
_entity.type
_entity.pdbx_description
1 polymer ?
#
loop_
_entity_poly.entity_id
_entity_poly.type
_entity_poly.pdbx_seq_one_letter_code
_entity_poly.pdbx_strand_id
1 'polypeptide(L)'
;ACIVEELDTPKGYEILNAKLFTQFSTNIKNEYGFMDRSEFLAAQTEMYPDIKEPVTDKLFLQNGRKVFREVCPKVSEIITEHLHENNLQASDVKMMWLHQANANMLDLILRTVIGKEADKAIVPSVIDEFANTSSASPMIVFHRYKGQLNSGDLGVICSFGAGYSIGSVLVRKV
;
A
#
# COMPACT_ATOMS: atom_id res chain seq x y z
N ALA A 1 11.28 -5.02 10.12
CA ALA A 1 10.80 -4.14 11.18
C ALA A 1 11.40 -2.74 11.00
N CYS A 2 10.70 -1.71 11.46
CA CYS A 2 11.11 -0.32 11.45
C CYS A 2 11.01 0.21 12.88
N ILE A 3 12.02 0.95 13.32
CA ILE A 3 12.01 1.63 14.63
C ILE A 3 11.74 3.10 14.37
N VAL A 4 10.76 3.64 15.08
CA VAL A 4 10.43 5.08 15.09
C VAL A 4 10.69 5.58 16.49
N GLU A 5 11.50 6.62 16.62
CA GLU A 5 11.88 7.20 17.89
C GLU A 5 11.98 8.73 17.78
N GLU A 6 11.77 9.42 18.87
CA GLU A 6 12.05 10.85 18.97
C GLU A 6 13.53 11.04 19.28
N LEU A 7 14.21 11.88 18.51
CA LEU A 7 15.64 12.14 18.66
C LEU A 7 15.91 13.63 18.64
N ASP A 8 16.78 14.11 19.55
CA ASP A 8 17.28 15.49 19.53
C ASP A 8 18.07 15.80 18.24
N THR A 9 18.71 14.78 17.69
CA THR A 9 19.45 14.89 16.42
C THR A 9 18.91 13.82 15.46
N PRO A 10 18.20 14.20 14.38
CA PRO A 10 17.63 13.26 13.41
C PRO A 10 18.71 12.38 12.78
N LYS A 11 18.38 11.09 12.60
CA LYS A 11 19.22 10.11 11.91
C LYS A 11 18.37 9.28 10.97
N GLY A 12 18.90 9.01 9.78
CA GLY A 12 18.23 8.15 8.81
C GLY A 12 17.13 8.86 8.06
N TYR A 13 15.90 8.83 8.54
CA TYR A 13 14.75 9.49 7.92
C TYR A 13 13.89 10.18 8.96
N GLU A 14 13.64 11.46 8.75
CA GLU A 14 12.67 12.24 9.50
C GLU A 14 11.26 11.97 8.94
N ILE A 15 10.28 11.69 9.81
CA ILE A 15 8.87 11.65 9.44
C ILE A 15 8.33 13.07 9.47
N LEU A 16 7.96 13.61 8.32
CA LEU A 16 7.40 14.96 8.21
C LEU A 16 5.92 15.01 8.56
N ASN A 17 5.16 14.05 8.05
CA ASN A 17 3.71 13.96 8.27
C ASN A 17 3.21 12.56 7.91
N ALA A 18 2.02 12.21 8.41
CA ALA A 18 1.32 10.98 8.09
C ALA A 18 -0.17 11.26 7.86
N LYS A 19 -0.74 10.67 6.81
CA LYS A 19 -2.15 10.81 6.44
C LYS A 19 -2.79 9.42 6.30
N LEU A 20 -3.97 9.26 6.88
CA LEU A 20 -4.79 8.05 6.77
C LEU A 20 -6.11 8.39 6.09
N PHE A 21 -6.57 7.48 5.25
CA PHE A 21 -7.88 7.53 4.60
C PHE A 21 -8.53 6.15 4.68
N THR A 22 -9.84 6.14 4.95
CA THR A 22 -10.63 4.91 4.96
C THR A 22 -11.96 5.14 4.27
N GLN A 23 -12.35 4.21 3.40
CA GLN A 23 -13.63 4.19 2.70
C GLN A 23 -14.19 2.77 2.69
N PHE A 24 -15.43 2.58 3.10
CA PHE A 24 -16.04 1.26 3.09
C PHE A 24 -16.09 0.66 1.68
N SER A 25 -15.62 -0.58 1.55
CA SER A 25 -15.70 -1.37 0.32
C SER A 25 -15.62 -2.86 0.65
N THR A 26 -16.42 -3.66 -0.05
CA THR A 26 -16.40 -5.13 0.02
C THR A 26 -15.61 -5.77 -1.12
N ASN A 27 -14.91 -4.96 -1.94
CA ASN A 27 -14.15 -5.48 -3.08
C ASN A 27 -12.87 -6.23 -2.68
N ILE A 28 -12.41 -6.03 -1.44
CA ILE A 28 -11.37 -6.84 -0.78
C ILE A 28 -11.93 -7.19 0.59
N LYS A 29 -12.13 -8.47 0.85
CA LYS A 29 -12.68 -8.92 2.14
C LYS A 29 -12.25 -10.33 2.48
N ASN A 30 -12.28 -10.65 3.76
CA ASN A 30 -12.36 -12.02 4.24
C ASN A 30 -13.86 -12.36 4.43
N GLU A 31 -14.31 -13.46 3.85
CA GLU A 31 -15.74 -13.77 3.80
C GLU A 31 -16.30 -14.10 5.21
N TYR A 32 -15.61 -14.95 5.95
CA TYR A 32 -16.15 -15.49 7.22
C TYR A 32 -15.27 -15.21 8.44
N GLY A 33 -14.18 -14.48 8.29
CA GLY A 33 -13.24 -14.18 9.38
C GLY A 33 -12.34 -15.33 9.79
N PHE A 34 -12.36 -16.45 9.05
CA PHE A 34 -11.51 -17.61 9.32
C PHE A 34 -10.18 -17.49 8.58
N MET A 35 -9.12 -17.95 9.24
CA MET A 35 -7.78 -18.05 8.67
C MET A 35 -7.42 -19.48 8.28
N ASP A 36 -8.10 -20.47 8.85
CA ASP A 36 -7.94 -21.88 8.60
C ASP A 36 -9.11 -22.44 7.79
N ARG A 37 -8.81 -23.20 6.74
CA ARG A 37 -9.82 -23.80 5.88
C ARG A 37 -10.64 -24.88 6.60
N SER A 38 -10.04 -25.61 7.53
CA SER A 38 -10.73 -26.64 8.31
C SER A 38 -11.77 -26.02 9.24
N GLU A 39 -11.45 -24.92 9.90
CA GLU A 39 -12.41 -24.15 10.71
C GLU A 39 -13.53 -23.57 9.85
N PHE A 40 -13.18 -23.03 8.68
CA PHE A 40 -14.17 -22.52 7.73
C PHE A 40 -15.18 -23.58 7.30
N LEU A 41 -14.71 -24.77 6.90
CA LEU A 41 -15.59 -25.86 6.46
C LEU A 41 -16.48 -26.38 7.58
N ALA A 42 -15.94 -26.49 8.81
CA ALA A 42 -16.70 -26.89 9.98
C ALA A 42 -17.81 -25.87 10.30
N ALA A 43 -17.47 -24.59 10.36
CA ALA A 43 -18.43 -23.52 10.64
C ALA A 43 -19.50 -23.40 9.53
N GLN A 44 -19.13 -23.62 8.26
CA GLN A 44 -20.09 -23.62 7.15
C GLN A 44 -21.11 -24.75 7.27
N THR A 45 -20.67 -25.95 7.63
CA THR A 45 -21.55 -27.10 7.85
C THR A 45 -22.54 -26.86 9.01
N GLU A 46 -22.08 -26.19 10.08
CA GLU A 46 -22.92 -25.81 11.21
C GLU A 46 -23.94 -24.72 10.85
N MET A 47 -23.51 -23.66 10.16
CA MET A 47 -24.39 -22.52 9.78
C MET A 47 -25.37 -22.87 8.65
N TYR A 48 -24.99 -23.78 7.76
CA TYR A 48 -25.76 -24.12 6.57
C TYR A 48 -25.80 -25.63 6.34
N PRO A 49 -26.48 -26.41 7.22
CA PRO A 49 -26.47 -27.88 7.19
C PRO A 49 -27.03 -28.47 5.89
N ASP A 50 -27.89 -27.74 5.21
CA ASP A 50 -28.51 -28.17 3.94
C ASP A 50 -27.65 -27.95 2.71
N ILE A 51 -26.54 -27.22 2.82
CA ILE A 51 -25.61 -26.96 1.71
C ILE A 51 -24.56 -28.07 1.66
N LYS A 52 -24.69 -28.97 0.67
CA LYS A 52 -23.78 -30.10 0.48
C LYS A 52 -22.41 -29.73 -0.06
N GLU A 53 -22.32 -28.59 -0.77
CA GLU A 53 -21.08 -28.06 -1.36
C GLU A 53 -20.78 -26.71 -0.75
N PRO A 54 -19.52 -26.40 -0.39
CA PRO A 54 -19.18 -25.09 0.13
C PRO A 54 -19.47 -24.00 -0.91
N VAL A 55 -20.14 -22.94 -0.48
CA VAL A 55 -20.45 -21.76 -1.35
C VAL A 55 -19.19 -21.15 -1.91
N THR A 56 -18.09 -21.21 -1.16
CA THR A 56 -16.74 -20.82 -1.60
C THR A 56 -15.69 -21.53 -0.75
N ASP A 57 -14.57 -21.91 -1.37
CA ASP A 57 -13.39 -22.42 -0.68
C ASP A 57 -12.35 -21.30 -0.44
N LYS A 58 -12.70 -20.06 -0.79
CA LYS A 58 -11.82 -18.91 -0.69
C LYS A 58 -12.18 -18.07 0.53
N LEU A 59 -11.30 -18.04 1.50
CA LEU A 59 -11.44 -17.18 2.68
C LEU A 59 -11.23 -15.71 2.31
N PHE A 60 -10.26 -15.44 1.44
CA PHE A 60 -9.95 -14.11 0.93
C PHE A 60 -10.53 -13.90 -0.47
N LEU A 61 -11.36 -12.89 -0.61
CA LEU A 61 -12.01 -12.52 -1.87
C LEU A 61 -11.57 -11.13 -2.33
N GLN A 62 -11.29 -11.02 -3.62
CA GLN A 62 -10.89 -9.75 -4.24
C GLN A 62 -11.51 -9.58 -5.62
N ASN A 63 -12.20 -8.47 -5.85
CA ASN A 63 -12.60 -8.04 -7.17
C ASN A 63 -11.49 -7.19 -7.80
N GLY A 64 -10.49 -7.84 -8.39
CA GLY A 64 -9.27 -7.17 -8.86
C GLY A 64 -9.51 -6.02 -9.85
N ARG A 65 -10.49 -6.14 -10.77
CA ARG A 65 -10.81 -5.07 -11.73
C ARG A 65 -11.41 -3.83 -11.06
N LYS A 66 -12.29 -4.01 -10.07
CA LYS A 66 -12.87 -2.91 -9.32
C LYS A 66 -11.81 -2.26 -8.43
N VAL A 67 -11.03 -3.08 -7.70
CA VAL A 67 -9.92 -2.60 -6.89
C VAL A 67 -8.96 -1.74 -7.70
N PHE A 68 -8.53 -2.20 -8.87
CA PHE A 68 -7.64 -1.42 -9.74
C PHE A 68 -8.24 -0.05 -10.10
N ARG A 69 -9.51 -0.02 -10.52
CA ARG A 69 -10.18 1.21 -10.97
C ARG A 69 -10.49 2.19 -9.85
N GLU A 70 -10.68 1.71 -8.62
CA GLU A 70 -11.07 2.53 -7.48
C GLU A 70 -9.85 2.93 -6.64
N VAL A 71 -8.93 2.00 -6.38
CA VAL A 71 -7.80 2.24 -5.48
C VAL A 71 -6.71 3.07 -6.12
N CYS A 72 -6.32 2.83 -7.38
CA CYS A 72 -5.23 3.59 -7.98
C CYS A 72 -5.49 5.09 -8.05
N PRO A 73 -6.66 5.58 -8.54
CA PRO A 73 -6.97 7.01 -8.52
C PRO A 73 -7.00 7.56 -7.09
N LYS A 74 -7.61 6.82 -6.14
CA LYS A 74 -7.73 7.29 -4.76
C LYS A 74 -6.36 7.36 -4.05
N VAL A 75 -5.47 6.40 -4.27
CA VAL A 75 -4.09 6.46 -3.75
C VAL A 75 -3.36 7.67 -4.32
N SER A 76 -3.48 7.91 -5.63
CA SER A 76 -2.85 9.06 -6.29
C SER A 76 -3.38 10.38 -5.75
N GLU A 77 -4.71 10.51 -5.57
CA GLU A 77 -5.36 11.66 -4.94
C GLU A 77 -4.82 11.91 -3.53
N ILE A 78 -4.82 10.87 -2.67
CA ILE A 78 -4.34 10.98 -1.27
C ILE A 78 -2.87 11.39 -1.21
N ILE A 79 -2.00 10.84 -2.05
CA ILE A 79 -0.59 11.24 -2.09
C ILE A 79 -0.47 12.71 -2.52
N THR A 80 -1.17 13.11 -3.58
CA THR A 80 -1.13 14.49 -4.10
C THR A 80 -1.66 15.49 -3.07
N GLU A 81 -2.79 15.22 -2.44
CA GLU A 81 -3.34 16.05 -1.36
C GLU A 81 -2.37 16.13 -0.18
N HIS A 82 -1.78 14.99 0.23
CA HIS A 82 -0.84 14.94 1.35
C HIS A 82 0.41 15.79 1.11
N LEU A 83 0.95 15.76 -0.12
CA LEU A 83 2.04 16.65 -0.52
C LEU A 83 1.61 18.12 -0.44
N HIS A 84 0.46 18.46 -1.03
CA HIS A 84 -0.04 19.83 -1.08
C HIS A 84 -0.32 20.40 0.32
N GLU A 85 -0.93 19.63 1.22
CA GLU A 85 -1.17 20.02 2.63
C GLU A 85 0.11 20.33 3.39
N ASN A 86 1.25 19.79 2.95
CA ASN A 86 2.58 20.03 3.53
C ASN A 86 3.42 21.03 2.71
N ASN A 87 2.80 21.80 1.78
CA ASN A 87 3.45 22.76 0.89
C ASN A 87 4.56 22.13 0.02
N LEU A 88 4.37 20.88 -0.39
CA LEU A 88 5.28 20.12 -1.24
C LEU A 88 4.63 19.87 -2.61
N GLN A 89 5.48 19.73 -3.64
CA GLN A 89 5.07 19.42 -5.00
C GLN A 89 5.45 17.98 -5.37
N ALA A 90 4.76 17.41 -6.34
CA ALA A 90 5.09 16.08 -6.86
C ALA A 90 6.53 16.01 -7.40
N SER A 91 7.05 17.11 -7.97
CA SER A 91 8.43 17.24 -8.44
C SER A 91 9.50 17.15 -7.36
N ASP A 92 9.14 17.40 -6.09
CA ASP A 92 10.06 17.34 -4.96
C ASP A 92 10.32 15.88 -4.54
N VAL A 93 9.41 14.96 -4.91
CA VAL A 93 9.49 13.56 -4.54
C VAL A 93 10.57 12.84 -5.34
N LYS A 94 11.56 12.30 -4.65
CA LYS A 94 12.64 11.52 -5.25
C LYS A 94 12.37 10.04 -5.28
N MET A 95 11.55 9.53 -4.34
CA MET A 95 11.18 8.11 -4.29
C MET A 95 9.83 7.88 -3.62
N MET A 96 9.07 6.94 -4.16
CA MET A 96 7.81 6.45 -3.56
C MET A 96 7.92 4.94 -3.33
N TRP A 97 7.89 4.54 -2.07
CA TRP A 97 7.86 3.13 -1.66
C TRP A 97 6.39 2.71 -1.47
N LEU A 98 5.81 2.20 -2.54
CA LEU A 98 4.39 1.87 -2.61
C LEU A 98 4.13 0.40 -2.25
N HIS A 99 2.90 0.13 -1.83
CA HIS A 99 2.36 -1.22 -1.72
C HIS A 99 2.51 -1.99 -3.04
N GLN A 100 3.17 -3.14 -3.00
CA GLN A 100 3.54 -3.95 -4.17
C GLN A 100 2.39 -4.89 -4.60
N ALA A 101 1.24 -4.33 -4.97
CA ALA A 101 0.09 -5.13 -5.37
C ALA A 101 0.29 -5.79 -6.76
N ASN A 102 0.65 -5.00 -7.75
CA ASN A 102 1.10 -5.44 -9.08
C ASN A 102 1.77 -4.27 -9.83
N ALA A 103 2.56 -4.60 -10.84
CA ALA A 103 3.35 -3.61 -11.59
C ALA A 103 2.50 -2.54 -12.30
N ASN A 104 1.31 -2.88 -12.81
CA ASN A 104 0.44 -1.93 -13.50
C ASN A 104 -0.14 -0.88 -12.53
N MET A 105 -0.42 -1.27 -11.28
CA MET A 105 -0.84 -0.31 -10.25
C MET A 105 0.27 0.66 -9.92
N LEU A 106 1.51 0.18 -9.77
CA LEU A 106 2.68 1.03 -9.52
C LEU A 106 2.89 2.05 -10.65
N ASP A 107 2.87 1.59 -11.91
CA ASP A 107 3.03 2.44 -13.08
C ASP A 107 1.91 3.49 -13.18
N LEU A 108 0.66 3.09 -12.94
CA LEU A 108 -0.47 4.03 -12.99
C LEU A 108 -0.40 5.10 -11.90
N ILE A 109 -0.06 4.73 -10.66
CA ILE A 109 0.11 5.68 -9.56
C ILE A 109 1.26 6.64 -9.86
N LEU A 110 2.42 6.13 -10.31
CA LEU A 110 3.57 6.95 -10.70
C LEU A 110 3.17 8.01 -11.73
N ARG A 111 2.54 7.58 -12.83
CA ARG A 111 2.14 8.49 -13.92
C ARG A 111 1.08 9.49 -13.52
N THR A 112 0.23 9.14 -12.56
CA THR A 112 -0.84 10.02 -12.09
C THR A 112 -0.30 11.07 -11.12
N VAL A 113 0.62 10.69 -10.23
CA VAL A 113 1.19 11.60 -9.21
C VAL A 113 2.30 12.48 -9.81
N ILE A 114 3.26 11.89 -10.50
CA ILE A 114 4.47 12.57 -10.99
C ILE A 114 4.32 13.07 -12.44
N GLY A 115 3.67 12.26 -13.29
CA GLY A 115 3.46 12.57 -14.70
C GLY A 115 3.79 11.41 -15.62
N LYS A 116 3.37 11.52 -16.90
CA LYS A 116 3.48 10.43 -17.87
C LYS A 116 4.93 10.05 -18.22
N GLU A 117 5.82 11.03 -18.19
CA GLU A 117 7.24 10.87 -18.53
C GLU A 117 8.12 10.63 -17.30
N ALA A 118 7.49 10.28 -16.15
CA ALA A 118 8.23 10.06 -14.91
C ALA A 118 9.17 8.85 -15.01
N ASP A 119 10.36 9.01 -14.43
CA ASP A 119 11.32 7.93 -14.31
C ASP A 119 10.76 6.83 -13.38
N LYS A 120 10.74 5.59 -13.88
CA LYS A 120 10.27 4.42 -13.10
C LYS A 120 11.13 4.15 -11.87
N ALA A 121 12.35 4.64 -11.82
CA ALA A 121 13.21 4.53 -10.64
C ALA A 121 12.63 5.24 -9.40
N ILE A 122 11.71 6.21 -9.59
CA ILE A 122 10.99 6.87 -8.50
C ILE A 122 10.08 5.90 -7.74
N VAL A 123 9.56 4.86 -8.42
CA VAL A 123 8.72 3.82 -7.80
C VAL A 123 9.39 2.45 -7.98
N PRO A 124 10.38 2.14 -7.16
CA PRO A 124 11.06 0.86 -7.24
C PRO A 124 10.13 -0.31 -6.95
N SER A 125 10.40 -1.44 -7.58
CA SER A 125 9.62 -2.67 -7.43
C SER A 125 10.46 -3.82 -6.92
N VAL A 126 9.85 -4.68 -6.11
CA VAL A 126 10.38 -5.95 -5.63
C VAL A 126 9.40 -7.11 -5.89
N ILE A 127 8.41 -6.87 -6.77
CA ILE A 127 7.34 -7.84 -7.08
C ILE A 127 7.93 -9.12 -7.67
N ASP A 128 8.98 -9.01 -8.48
CA ASP A 128 9.62 -10.17 -9.12
C ASP A 128 10.32 -11.09 -8.11
N GLU A 129 10.75 -10.54 -6.96
CA GLU A 129 11.43 -11.31 -5.91
C GLU A 129 10.47 -11.82 -4.82
N PHE A 130 9.52 -10.98 -4.41
CA PHE A 130 8.70 -11.22 -3.21
C PHE A 130 7.20 -11.31 -3.50
N ALA A 131 6.76 -11.09 -4.74
CA ALA A 131 5.36 -10.98 -5.10
C ALA A 131 4.62 -9.91 -4.25
N ASN A 132 3.31 -10.06 -4.06
CA ASN A 132 2.53 -9.16 -3.22
C ASN A 132 2.58 -9.64 -1.76
N THR A 133 3.42 -9.02 -0.95
CA THR A 133 3.55 -9.28 0.48
C THR A 133 2.62 -8.41 1.34
N SER A 134 1.50 -7.94 0.76
CA SER A 134 0.50 -7.12 1.43
C SER A 134 1.11 -5.86 2.06
N SER A 135 0.66 -5.47 3.27
CA SER A 135 1.12 -4.25 3.96
C SER A 135 2.60 -4.24 4.37
N ALA A 136 3.29 -5.38 4.31
CA ALA A 136 4.73 -5.45 4.53
C ALA A 136 5.54 -4.91 3.35
N SER A 137 4.95 -4.92 2.14
CA SER A 137 5.66 -4.60 0.89
C SER A 137 6.28 -3.19 0.85
N PRO A 138 5.63 -2.10 1.27
CA PRO A 138 6.26 -0.78 1.28
C PRO A 138 7.52 -0.74 2.14
N MET A 139 7.52 -1.44 3.29
CA MET A 139 8.67 -1.49 4.18
C MET A 139 9.82 -2.33 3.61
N ILE A 140 9.52 -3.40 2.87
CA ILE A 140 10.52 -4.21 2.17
C ILE A 140 11.20 -3.36 1.09
N VAL A 141 10.40 -2.66 0.26
CA VAL A 141 10.92 -1.76 -0.78
C VAL A 141 11.72 -0.62 -0.16
N PHE A 142 11.19 0.03 0.88
CA PHE A 142 11.92 1.06 1.62
C PHE A 142 13.27 0.56 2.11
N HIS A 143 13.32 -0.61 2.76
CA HIS A 143 14.57 -1.19 3.25
C HIS A 143 15.60 -1.40 2.14
N ARG A 144 15.17 -1.88 0.97
CA ARG A 144 16.05 -2.17 -0.19
C ARG A 144 16.60 -0.89 -0.84
N TYR A 145 15.78 0.16 -0.93
CA TYR A 145 16.08 1.34 -1.75
C TYR A 145 16.36 2.62 -0.95
N LYS A 146 16.16 2.63 0.37
CA LYS A 146 16.38 3.81 1.22
C LYS A 146 17.78 4.41 1.13
N GLY A 147 18.79 3.64 0.74
CA GLY A 147 20.17 4.10 0.58
C GLY A 147 20.41 4.93 -0.68
N GLN A 148 19.43 5.01 -1.60
CA GLN A 148 19.56 5.75 -2.87
C GLN A 148 19.23 7.24 -2.76
N LEU A 149 18.66 7.66 -1.64
CA LEU A 149 18.35 9.07 -1.37
C LEU A 149 19.54 9.79 -0.69
N ASN A 150 19.73 11.05 -1.06
CA ASN A 150 20.69 11.94 -0.42
C ASN A 150 20.03 12.71 0.73
N SER A 151 20.84 13.30 1.62
CA SER A 151 20.34 14.21 2.66
C SER A 151 19.52 15.34 2.03
N GLY A 152 18.35 15.61 2.59
CA GLY A 152 17.36 16.56 2.08
C GLY A 152 16.31 15.98 1.13
N ASP A 153 16.57 14.82 0.49
CA ASP A 153 15.64 14.21 -0.46
C ASP A 153 14.34 13.76 0.22
N LEU A 154 13.23 14.00 -0.47
CA LEU A 154 11.88 13.64 -0.04
C LEU A 154 11.46 12.28 -0.59
N GLY A 155 10.87 11.46 0.28
CA GLY A 155 10.24 10.19 -0.06
C GLY A 155 8.81 10.05 0.45
N VAL A 156 8.05 9.17 -0.21
CA VAL A 156 6.68 8.81 0.19
C VAL A 156 6.61 7.32 0.45
N ILE A 157 6.17 6.91 1.63
CA ILE A 157 5.84 5.53 1.93
C ILE A 157 4.32 5.43 1.90
N CYS A 158 3.76 4.57 1.03
CA CYS A 158 2.31 4.45 0.93
C CYS A 158 1.87 2.99 0.86
N SER A 159 0.96 2.63 1.77
CA SER A 159 0.30 1.33 1.78
C SER A 159 -1.20 1.49 1.56
N PHE A 160 -1.81 0.49 0.93
CA PHE A 160 -3.25 0.45 0.72
C PHE A 160 -3.77 -0.99 0.73
N GLY A 161 -5.04 -1.17 1.04
CA GLY A 161 -5.64 -2.49 1.13
C GLY A 161 -7.12 -2.46 1.40
N ALA A 162 -7.57 -3.57 2.02
CA ALA A 162 -8.98 -3.73 2.39
C ALA A 162 -9.49 -2.55 3.22
N GLY A 163 -10.74 -2.28 3.03
CA GLY A 163 -11.38 -1.16 3.69
C GLY A 163 -12.25 -0.38 2.68
N TYR A 164 -11.79 0.42 1.71
CA TYR A 164 -10.34 0.62 1.47
C TYR A 164 -9.69 1.43 2.59
N SER A 165 -8.47 1.07 2.93
CA SER A 165 -7.63 1.89 3.81
C SER A 165 -6.35 2.25 3.06
N ILE A 166 -5.95 3.51 3.15
CA ILE A 166 -4.75 4.06 2.51
C ILE A 166 -3.97 4.82 3.59
N GLY A 167 -2.70 4.49 3.75
CA GLY A 167 -1.79 5.23 4.62
C GLY A 167 -0.65 5.81 3.80
N SER A 168 -0.37 7.09 3.97
CA SER A 168 0.73 7.82 3.34
C SER A 168 1.59 8.48 4.39
N VAL A 169 2.90 8.29 4.31
CA VAL A 169 3.89 8.91 5.21
C VAL A 169 4.91 9.65 4.36
N LEU A 170 5.06 10.94 4.64
CA LEU A 170 6.11 11.78 4.05
C LEU A 170 7.36 11.69 4.90
N VAL A 171 8.49 11.40 4.28
CA VAL A 171 9.77 11.26 4.96
C VAL A 171 10.84 12.07 4.23
N ARG A 172 11.80 12.62 4.99
CA ARG A 172 12.99 13.30 4.46
C ARG A 172 14.23 12.54 4.91
N LYS A 173 15.15 12.33 4.00
CA LYS A 173 16.47 11.78 4.34
C LYS A 173 17.28 12.84 5.10
N VAL A 174 17.84 12.50 6.27
CA VAL A 174 18.68 13.35 7.11
C VAL A 174 20.10 12.81 7.17
#